data_79e41b143fda0156c16ee09a644c59db
#
_entry.id   79e41b143fda0156c16ee09a644c59db
#
_cell.length_a   1.000
_cell.length_b   1.000
_cell.length_c   1.000
_cell.angle_alpha   90.00
_cell.angle_beta   90.00
_cell.angle_gamma   90.00
#
_symmetry.space_group_name_H-M   'P 1'
#
loop_
_entity.id
_entity.type
_entity.pdbx_description
1 polymer ?
#
loop_
_entity_poly.entity_id
_entity_poly.type
_entity_poly.pdbx_seq_one_letter_code
_entity_poly.pdbx_strand_id
1 'polypeptide(L)'
;MRTHSRNLRAALVRLAAALLALAAATGEAATLDTVKQRGSLTCGVSQGLPGFSDRDAQGNWTGFDVDYCRALAAAIFDDPKKVVFVPLSALERFDALRDGKIDVLSRNSTWTLDREAGSGLLFAAVTYYDGQGFMVAPRLHVTSALELDKASICVQKGTTTQLNLADYFHANSMTYREFAFDTLGDAIKAFEGGQCDVFTADQSALYAERTGLAKPAGVEILPDVISKEPLGPVVRSDDVAWFNIVKWTGFALVNAEELGIGTGSITEALASAKPDARRFTGAEGDFGKRLGLDNSWAVRAVRAVGHYGEMFERKG
;
A
#
# COMPACT_ATOMS: atom_id res chain seq x y z
N MET A 1 -56.91 -5.77 -41.83
CA MET A 1 -55.43 -5.82 -41.84
C MET A 1 -54.72 -4.78 -40.97
N ARG A 2 -55.38 -3.85 -40.25
CA ARG A 2 -54.71 -2.77 -39.45
C ARG A 2 -54.47 -3.14 -37.96
N THR A 3 -55.07 -4.17 -37.41
CA THR A 3 -54.93 -4.56 -35.98
C THR A 3 -53.69 -5.39 -35.68
N HIS A 4 -53.20 -6.22 -36.63
CA HIS A 4 -52.01 -7.07 -36.40
C HIS A 4 -50.69 -6.29 -36.31
N SER A 5 -50.57 -5.16 -37.05
CA SER A 5 -49.35 -4.37 -37.06
C SER A 5 -49.15 -3.54 -35.77
N ARG A 6 -50.21 -3.17 -35.05
CA ARG A 6 -50.13 -2.46 -33.78
C ARG A 6 -49.65 -3.38 -32.63
N ASN A 7 -50.09 -4.63 -32.62
CA ASN A 7 -49.70 -5.61 -31.61
C ASN A 7 -48.22 -6.04 -31.77
N LEU A 8 -47.75 -6.15 -33.03
CA LEU A 8 -46.35 -6.50 -33.31
C LEU A 8 -45.40 -5.38 -32.88
N ARG A 9 -45.73 -4.10 -33.11
CA ARG A 9 -44.96 -2.94 -32.68
C ARG A 9 -44.92 -2.82 -31.14
N ALA A 10 -46.03 -3.07 -30.45
CA ALA A 10 -46.09 -3.05 -28.99
C ALA A 10 -45.29 -4.19 -28.38
N ALA A 11 -45.25 -5.37 -29.01
CA ALA A 11 -44.42 -6.50 -28.55
C ALA A 11 -42.91 -6.21 -28.74
N LEU A 12 -42.50 -5.64 -29.87
CA LEU A 12 -41.13 -5.25 -30.14
C LEU A 12 -40.60 -4.17 -29.18
N VAL A 13 -41.45 -3.17 -28.86
CA VAL A 13 -41.09 -2.11 -27.90
C VAL A 13 -40.93 -2.69 -26.48
N ARG A 14 -41.80 -3.62 -26.09
CA ARG A 14 -41.68 -4.30 -24.79
C ARG A 14 -40.45 -5.21 -24.71
N LEU A 15 -40.10 -5.89 -25.80
CA LEU A 15 -38.89 -6.72 -25.87
C LEU A 15 -37.62 -5.86 -25.83
N ALA A 16 -37.60 -4.74 -26.54
CA ALA A 16 -36.49 -3.78 -26.50
C ALA A 16 -36.34 -3.13 -25.13
N ALA A 17 -37.43 -2.77 -24.45
CA ALA A 17 -37.40 -2.24 -23.10
C ALA A 17 -36.91 -3.28 -22.05
N ALA A 18 -37.29 -4.56 -22.22
CA ALA A 18 -36.79 -5.65 -21.37
C ALA A 18 -35.30 -5.93 -21.59
N LEU A 19 -34.81 -5.87 -22.83
CA LEU A 19 -33.39 -6.02 -23.16
C LEU A 19 -32.55 -4.82 -22.65
N LEU A 20 -33.07 -3.59 -22.69
CA LEU A 20 -32.43 -2.43 -22.09
C LEU A 20 -32.40 -2.50 -20.56
N ALA A 21 -33.45 -3.03 -19.92
CA ALA A 21 -33.48 -3.23 -18.47
C ALA A 21 -32.51 -4.32 -18.00
N LEU A 22 -32.25 -5.38 -18.81
CA LEU A 22 -31.23 -6.38 -18.51
C LEU A 22 -29.81 -5.86 -18.71
N ALA A 23 -29.59 -4.92 -19.65
CA ALA A 23 -28.28 -4.31 -19.88
C ALA A 23 -27.88 -3.29 -18.79
N ALA A 24 -28.84 -2.77 -18.03
CA ALA A 24 -28.60 -1.80 -16.95
C ALA A 24 -28.22 -2.44 -15.61
N ALA A 25 -28.16 -3.79 -15.50
CA ALA A 25 -27.94 -4.52 -14.25
C ALA A 25 -26.55 -5.15 -14.10
N THR A 26 -25.61 -4.82 -14.99
CA THR A 26 -24.19 -5.17 -14.74
C THR A 26 -23.51 -4.05 -13.99
N GLY A 27 -24.04 -3.68 -12.82
CA GLY A 27 -23.25 -3.00 -11.81
C GLY A 27 -22.07 -3.91 -11.49
N GLU A 28 -20.86 -3.41 -11.63
CA GLU A 28 -19.67 -4.11 -11.21
C GLU A 28 -19.86 -4.54 -9.75
N ALA A 29 -19.65 -5.83 -9.46
CA ALA A 29 -19.85 -6.34 -8.10
C ALA A 29 -18.92 -5.56 -7.15
N ALA A 30 -19.45 -5.09 -6.00
CA ALA A 30 -18.65 -4.38 -5.02
C ALA A 30 -17.41 -5.21 -4.66
N THR A 31 -16.27 -4.54 -4.49
CA THR A 31 -14.98 -5.22 -4.22
C THR A 31 -15.08 -6.17 -3.02
N LEU A 32 -15.79 -5.77 -1.96
CA LEU A 32 -16.00 -6.62 -0.79
C LEU A 32 -16.74 -7.93 -1.13
N ASP A 33 -17.75 -7.87 -2.00
CA ASP A 33 -18.51 -9.06 -2.40
C ASP A 33 -17.64 -10.01 -3.23
N THR A 34 -16.85 -9.46 -4.15
CA THR A 34 -15.87 -10.20 -4.94
C THR A 34 -14.82 -10.88 -4.04
N VAL A 35 -14.28 -10.16 -3.06
CA VAL A 35 -13.32 -10.67 -2.07
C VAL A 35 -13.95 -11.78 -1.23
N LYS A 36 -15.18 -11.58 -0.72
CA LYS A 36 -15.90 -12.61 0.05
C LYS A 36 -16.22 -13.85 -0.78
N GLN A 37 -16.68 -13.66 -2.03
CA GLN A 37 -17.00 -14.78 -2.94
C GLN A 37 -15.75 -15.60 -3.28
N ARG A 38 -14.63 -14.95 -3.53
CA ARG A 38 -13.33 -15.59 -3.77
C ARG A 38 -12.75 -16.27 -2.52
N GLY A 39 -13.15 -15.83 -1.32
CA GLY A 39 -12.69 -16.36 -0.04
C GLY A 39 -11.29 -15.90 0.36
N SER A 40 -10.72 -14.92 -0.33
CA SER A 40 -9.40 -14.35 -0.03
C SER A 40 -9.26 -12.92 -0.56
N LEU A 41 -8.46 -12.11 0.12
CA LEU A 41 -8.00 -10.80 -0.32
C LEU A 41 -6.81 -10.96 -1.27
N THR A 42 -6.75 -10.20 -2.37
CA THR A 42 -5.55 -10.11 -3.22
C THR A 42 -4.85 -8.77 -2.97
N CYS A 43 -3.64 -8.83 -2.42
CA CYS A 43 -2.88 -7.66 -2.00
C CYS A 43 -1.60 -7.50 -2.83
N GLY A 44 -1.44 -6.35 -3.49
CA GLY A 44 -0.20 -5.96 -4.14
C GLY A 44 0.84 -5.49 -3.13
N VAL A 45 2.03 -6.06 -3.19
CA VAL A 45 3.17 -5.77 -2.32
C VAL A 45 4.44 -5.50 -3.13
N SER A 46 5.53 -5.07 -2.50
CA SER A 46 6.82 -4.92 -3.16
C SER A 46 7.43 -6.28 -3.53
N GLN A 47 8.41 -6.26 -4.43
CA GLN A 47 9.12 -7.48 -4.87
C GLN A 47 10.18 -7.96 -3.86
N GLY A 48 10.41 -7.18 -2.82
CA GLY A 48 11.35 -7.37 -1.72
C GLY A 48 11.79 -5.99 -1.22
N LEU A 49 11.35 -5.62 -0.01
CA LEU A 49 11.84 -4.46 0.74
C LEU A 49 11.76 -4.83 2.22
N PRO A 50 12.89 -5.09 2.88
CA PRO A 50 12.93 -5.43 4.28
C PRO A 50 12.20 -4.40 5.14
N GLY A 51 11.48 -4.86 6.17
CA GLY A 51 10.63 -4.00 7.00
C GLY A 51 9.23 -3.71 6.43
N PHE A 52 9.04 -3.60 5.11
CA PHE A 52 7.73 -3.32 4.48
C PHE A 52 7.08 -4.55 3.87
N SER A 53 7.70 -5.15 2.87
CA SER A 53 7.24 -6.41 2.29
C SER A 53 8.41 -7.19 1.73
N ASP A 54 8.79 -8.25 2.43
CA ASP A 54 9.90 -9.13 2.09
C ASP A 54 9.56 -10.57 2.47
N ARG A 55 10.40 -11.50 2.06
CA ARG A 55 10.27 -12.91 2.43
C ARG A 55 11.28 -13.28 3.50
N ASP A 56 10.79 -13.97 4.55
CA ASP A 56 11.68 -14.58 5.54
C ASP A 56 12.45 -15.77 4.96
N ALA A 57 13.36 -16.34 5.76
CA ALA A 57 14.16 -17.49 5.37
C ALA A 57 13.31 -18.75 5.03
N GLN A 58 12.06 -18.81 5.43
CA GLN A 58 11.09 -19.85 5.14
C GLN A 58 10.24 -19.55 3.92
N GLY A 59 10.42 -18.36 3.29
CA GLY A 59 9.68 -17.90 2.13
C GLY A 59 8.32 -17.26 2.45
N ASN A 60 7.99 -17.05 3.74
CA ASN A 60 6.76 -16.37 4.13
C ASN A 60 6.91 -14.86 3.96
N TRP A 61 5.86 -14.21 3.53
CA TRP A 61 5.81 -12.76 3.47
C TRP A 61 5.83 -12.14 4.88
N THR A 62 6.63 -11.10 5.05
CA THR A 62 6.76 -10.33 6.30
C THR A 62 6.87 -8.85 5.99
N GLY A 63 6.55 -8.00 6.95
CA GLY A 63 6.71 -6.56 6.83
C GLY A 63 5.43 -5.79 7.14
N PHE A 64 5.57 -4.48 7.26
CA PHE A 64 4.51 -3.56 7.66
C PHE A 64 3.34 -3.55 6.65
N ASP A 65 3.64 -3.48 5.35
CA ASP A 65 2.67 -3.54 4.27
C ASP A 65 1.94 -4.90 4.21
N VAL A 66 2.67 -5.97 4.49
CA VAL A 66 2.13 -7.34 4.57
C VAL A 66 1.17 -7.47 5.76
N ASP A 67 1.55 -6.94 6.92
CA ASP A 67 0.71 -6.99 8.12
C ASP A 67 -0.56 -6.14 7.94
N TYR A 68 -0.49 -5.01 7.20
CA TYR A 68 -1.68 -4.24 6.85
C TYR A 68 -2.69 -5.07 6.04
N CYS A 69 -2.23 -5.84 5.05
CA CYS A 69 -3.09 -6.74 4.28
C CYS A 69 -3.63 -7.91 5.12
N ARG A 70 -2.85 -8.42 6.06
CA ARG A 70 -3.32 -9.43 7.02
C ARG A 70 -4.39 -8.87 7.97
N ALA A 71 -4.24 -7.61 8.40
CA ALA A 71 -5.26 -6.92 9.20
C ALA A 71 -6.58 -6.81 8.44
N LEU A 72 -6.55 -6.44 7.15
CA LEU A 72 -7.72 -6.41 6.27
C LEU A 72 -8.35 -7.80 6.14
N ALA A 73 -7.56 -8.83 5.86
CA ALA A 73 -8.06 -10.20 5.75
C ALA A 73 -8.70 -10.69 7.05
N ALA A 74 -8.09 -10.39 8.21
CA ALA A 74 -8.64 -10.72 9.52
C ALA A 74 -9.94 -9.95 9.81
N ALA A 75 -10.02 -8.67 9.46
CA ALA A 75 -11.23 -7.87 9.61
C ALA A 75 -12.41 -8.46 8.81
N ILE A 76 -12.15 -8.96 7.60
CA ILE A 76 -13.17 -9.50 6.67
C ILE A 76 -13.54 -10.95 7.04
N PHE A 77 -12.53 -11.81 7.26
CA PHE A 77 -12.69 -13.27 7.32
C PHE A 77 -12.46 -13.88 8.71
N ASP A 78 -12.03 -13.09 9.71
CA ASP A 78 -11.48 -13.58 10.98
C ASP A 78 -10.27 -14.52 10.81
N ASP A 79 -9.56 -14.40 9.68
CA ASP A 79 -8.40 -15.21 9.34
C ASP A 79 -7.35 -14.38 8.56
N PRO A 80 -6.20 -14.03 9.16
CA PRO A 80 -5.15 -13.26 8.50
C PRO A 80 -4.46 -14.02 7.36
N LYS A 81 -4.68 -15.33 7.22
CA LYS A 81 -4.13 -16.15 6.14
C LYS A 81 -4.95 -16.08 4.86
N LYS A 82 -6.16 -15.51 4.91
CA LYS A 82 -7.05 -15.32 3.76
C LYS A 82 -6.57 -14.14 2.88
N VAL A 83 -5.28 -14.11 2.56
CA VAL A 83 -4.65 -13.11 1.70
C VAL A 83 -3.69 -13.76 0.72
N VAL A 84 -3.76 -13.34 -0.54
CA VAL A 84 -2.82 -13.69 -1.61
C VAL A 84 -1.96 -12.46 -1.89
N PHE A 85 -0.66 -12.57 -1.70
CA PHE A 85 0.30 -11.51 -1.97
C PHE A 85 0.78 -11.58 -3.41
N VAL A 86 0.69 -10.45 -4.13
CA VAL A 86 1.14 -10.28 -5.51
C VAL A 86 2.32 -9.31 -5.52
N PRO A 87 3.56 -9.79 -5.73
CA PRO A 87 4.71 -8.90 -5.83
C PRO A 87 4.67 -8.11 -7.14
N LEU A 88 4.77 -6.78 -7.05
CA LEU A 88 4.66 -5.85 -8.17
C LEU A 88 5.85 -4.90 -8.20
N SER A 89 6.34 -4.60 -9.40
CA SER A 89 7.32 -3.54 -9.62
C SER A 89 6.71 -2.15 -9.38
N ALA A 90 7.54 -1.11 -9.30
CA ALA A 90 7.08 0.26 -9.21
C ALA A 90 6.30 0.71 -10.46
N LEU A 91 6.63 0.15 -11.62
CA LEU A 91 5.96 0.45 -12.89
C LEU A 91 4.58 -0.19 -13.03
N GLU A 92 4.40 -1.42 -12.51
CA GLU A 92 3.19 -2.23 -12.74
C GLU A 92 2.09 -2.01 -11.69
N ARG A 93 2.45 -1.55 -10.48
CA ARG A 93 1.59 -1.59 -9.30
C ARG A 93 0.24 -0.89 -9.47
N PHE A 94 0.22 0.29 -10.10
CA PHE A 94 -1.01 1.05 -10.26
C PHE A 94 -1.89 0.50 -11.38
N ASP A 95 -1.30 -0.01 -12.47
CA ASP A 95 -2.05 -0.69 -13.53
C ASP A 95 -2.66 -1.99 -13.02
N ALA A 96 -1.92 -2.78 -12.25
CA ALA A 96 -2.46 -3.98 -11.64
C ALA A 96 -3.68 -3.71 -10.73
N LEU A 97 -3.69 -2.57 -10.02
CA LEU A 97 -4.83 -2.15 -9.21
C LEU A 97 -6.01 -1.68 -10.08
N ARG A 98 -5.75 -0.83 -11.08
CA ARG A 98 -6.78 -0.36 -12.02
C ARG A 98 -7.45 -1.51 -12.78
N ASP A 99 -6.65 -2.47 -13.22
CA ASP A 99 -7.12 -3.65 -13.96
C ASP A 99 -7.86 -4.68 -13.07
N GLY A 100 -7.98 -4.44 -11.75
CA GLY A 100 -8.62 -5.37 -10.82
C GLY A 100 -7.83 -6.66 -10.56
N LYS A 101 -6.54 -6.71 -10.92
CA LYS A 101 -5.65 -7.85 -10.63
C LYS A 101 -5.36 -7.99 -9.14
N ILE A 102 -5.48 -6.89 -8.40
CA ILE A 102 -5.39 -6.80 -6.95
C ILE A 102 -6.55 -5.98 -6.40
N ASP A 103 -6.94 -6.24 -5.16
CA ASP A 103 -8.02 -5.53 -4.47
C ASP A 103 -7.53 -4.28 -3.75
N VAL A 104 -6.30 -4.34 -3.25
CA VAL A 104 -5.60 -3.28 -2.53
C VAL A 104 -4.12 -3.35 -2.86
N LEU A 105 -3.49 -2.18 -2.95
CA LEU A 105 -2.05 -2.03 -3.07
C LEU A 105 -1.50 -1.52 -1.74
N SER A 106 -0.74 -2.33 -1.00
CA SER A 106 0.04 -1.94 0.18
C SER A 106 1.51 -2.20 -0.14
N ARG A 107 2.19 -1.15 -0.62
CA ARG A 107 3.51 -1.26 -1.24
C ARG A 107 4.27 0.06 -1.16
N ASN A 108 4.57 0.53 0.05
CA ASN A 108 5.35 1.75 0.28
C ASN A 108 5.13 2.81 -0.83
N SER A 109 3.86 3.07 -1.18
CA SER A 109 3.52 3.99 -2.27
C SER A 109 3.25 5.38 -1.73
N THR A 110 3.98 6.37 -2.23
CA THR A 110 3.82 7.77 -1.86
C THR A 110 2.52 8.33 -2.39
N TRP A 111 1.75 8.96 -1.54
CA TRP A 111 0.54 9.69 -1.89
C TRP A 111 0.94 11.02 -2.54
N THR A 112 0.64 11.17 -3.82
CA THR A 112 0.84 12.42 -4.57
C THR A 112 -0.42 12.81 -5.32
N LEU A 113 -0.56 14.08 -5.61
CA LEU A 113 -1.70 14.60 -6.39
C LEU A 113 -1.77 13.91 -7.76
N ASP A 114 -0.64 13.73 -8.44
CA ASP A 114 -0.55 13.10 -9.75
C ASP A 114 -1.02 11.63 -9.74
N ARG A 115 -0.71 10.90 -8.66
CA ARG A 115 -1.12 9.50 -8.51
C ARG A 115 -2.60 9.33 -8.16
N GLU A 116 -3.23 10.33 -7.56
CA GLU A 116 -4.63 10.25 -7.12
C GLU A 116 -5.57 11.00 -8.08
N ALA A 117 -5.26 12.26 -8.42
CA ALA A 117 -6.18 13.10 -9.19
C ALA A 117 -6.33 12.61 -10.63
N GLY A 118 -7.54 12.14 -10.98
CA GLY A 118 -7.87 11.69 -12.33
C GLY A 118 -7.31 10.32 -12.73
N SER A 119 -6.61 9.62 -11.83
CA SER A 119 -5.99 8.33 -12.13
C SER A 119 -6.89 7.11 -11.88
N GLY A 120 -8.09 7.32 -11.30
CA GLY A 120 -8.98 6.24 -10.87
C GLY A 120 -8.55 5.54 -9.59
N LEU A 121 -7.70 6.17 -8.79
CA LEU A 121 -7.13 5.63 -7.56
C LEU A 121 -7.42 6.55 -6.37
N LEU A 122 -7.46 5.97 -5.15
CA LEU A 122 -7.57 6.68 -3.88
C LEU A 122 -6.57 6.11 -2.87
N PHE A 123 -5.86 6.99 -2.20
CA PHE A 123 -5.05 6.62 -1.05
C PHE A 123 -5.92 6.60 0.22
N ALA A 124 -5.93 5.47 0.94
CA ALA A 124 -6.86 5.27 2.03
C ALA A 124 -6.36 5.82 3.38
N ALA A 125 -5.07 5.88 3.58
CA ALA A 125 -4.44 6.41 4.79
C ALA A 125 -2.97 6.73 4.53
N VAL A 126 -2.35 7.51 5.41
CA VAL A 126 -0.89 7.54 5.54
C VAL A 126 -0.50 6.56 6.63
N THR A 127 0.27 5.54 6.27
CA THR A 127 0.75 4.51 7.20
C THR A 127 2.19 4.72 7.64
N TYR A 128 2.96 5.49 6.87
CA TYR A 128 4.34 5.83 7.20
C TYR A 128 4.70 7.19 6.56
N TYR A 129 5.32 8.08 7.31
CA TYR A 129 5.90 9.31 6.78
C TYR A 129 7.38 9.12 6.54
N ASP A 130 7.78 9.12 5.29
CA ASP A 130 9.15 8.96 4.84
C ASP A 130 9.68 10.23 4.17
N GLY A 131 10.87 10.14 3.62
CA GLY A 131 11.50 11.16 2.80
C GLY A 131 12.65 10.54 2.01
N GLN A 132 12.97 11.12 0.86
CA GLN A 132 14.07 10.65 0.02
C GLN A 132 15.42 11.09 0.54
N GLY A 133 16.40 10.19 0.48
CA GLY A 133 17.79 10.43 0.83
C GLY A 133 18.78 9.82 -0.15
N PHE A 134 20.04 9.80 0.26
CA PHE A 134 21.15 9.31 -0.55
C PHE A 134 22.05 8.38 0.28
N MET A 135 22.37 7.22 -0.27
CA MET A 135 23.42 6.34 0.23
C MET A 135 24.63 6.45 -0.72
N VAL A 136 25.79 6.73 -0.16
CA VAL A 136 27.00 7.06 -0.93
C VAL A 136 28.11 6.06 -0.69
N ALA A 137 28.89 5.80 -1.73
CA ALA A 137 30.13 5.05 -1.61
C ALA A 137 31.19 5.89 -0.88
N PRO A 138 31.98 5.33 0.05
CA PRO A 138 32.95 6.07 0.88
C PRO A 138 33.99 6.86 0.08
N ARG A 139 34.27 6.41 -1.16
CA ARG A 139 35.23 7.08 -2.06
C ARG A 139 34.87 8.51 -2.45
N LEU A 140 33.56 8.88 -2.27
CA LEU A 140 33.13 10.25 -2.58
C LEU A 140 33.57 11.27 -1.53
N HIS A 141 33.76 10.85 -0.27
CA HIS A 141 34.13 11.74 0.84
C HIS A 141 33.23 12.98 0.98
N VAL A 142 31.91 12.80 0.79
CA VAL A 142 30.89 13.85 0.86
C VAL A 142 30.07 13.70 2.14
N THR A 143 29.57 14.81 2.66
CA THR A 143 28.77 14.86 3.90
C THR A 143 27.38 15.46 3.69
N SER A 144 27.10 15.99 2.49
CA SER A 144 25.81 16.57 2.12
C SER A 144 25.45 16.24 0.68
N ALA A 145 24.15 16.19 0.41
CA ALA A 145 23.61 15.99 -0.94
C ALA A 145 23.98 17.14 -1.91
N LEU A 146 24.30 18.32 -1.38
CA LEU A 146 24.78 19.46 -2.19
C LEU A 146 26.19 19.25 -2.76
N GLU A 147 26.93 18.27 -2.29
CA GLU A 147 28.27 17.92 -2.78
C GLU A 147 28.24 16.86 -3.88
N LEU A 148 27.04 16.43 -4.32
CA LEU A 148 26.86 15.35 -5.29
C LEU A 148 26.86 15.84 -6.77
N ASP A 149 27.33 17.07 -7.06
CA ASP A 149 27.43 17.52 -8.47
C ASP A 149 28.29 16.57 -9.30
N LYS A 150 27.77 16.21 -10.47
CA LYS A 150 28.37 15.26 -11.42
C LYS A 150 28.46 13.79 -10.96
N ALA A 151 27.85 13.45 -9.83
CA ALA A 151 27.83 12.07 -9.33
C ALA A 151 27.09 11.13 -10.30
N SER A 152 27.47 9.86 -10.25
CA SER A 152 26.71 8.78 -10.89
C SER A 152 25.71 8.21 -9.87
N ILE A 153 24.41 8.20 -10.21
CA ILE A 153 23.33 7.89 -9.27
C ILE A 153 22.46 6.76 -9.78
N CYS A 154 22.37 5.69 -9.01
CA CYS A 154 21.43 4.60 -9.23
C CYS A 154 20.06 4.95 -8.62
N VAL A 155 18.97 4.70 -9.36
CA VAL A 155 17.60 4.97 -8.96
C VAL A 155 16.64 3.94 -9.56
N GLN A 156 15.52 3.66 -8.90
CA GLN A 156 14.46 2.83 -9.46
C GLN A 156 13.50 3.66 -10.33
N LYS A 157 13.21 3.19 -11.53
CA LYS A 157 12.23 3.80 -12.45
C LYS A 157 10.81 3.78 -11.91
N GLY A 158 9.99 4.77 -12.33
CA GLY A 158 8.57 4.83 -11.99
C GLY A 158 8.29 5.17 -10.53
N THR A 159 9.25 5.77 -9.85
CA THR A 159 9.16 6.23 -8.45
C THR A 159 9.11 7.75 -8.37
N THR A 160 8.59 8.29 -7.27
CA THR A 160 8.73 9.70 -6.87
C THR A 160 10.20 10.05 -6.73
N THR A 161 11.00 9.09 -6.26
CA THR A 161 12.45 9.22 -6.07
C THR A 161 13.18 9.65 -7.35
N GLN A 162 12.80 9.08 -8.51
CA GLN A 162 13.39 9.45 -9.79
C GLN A 162 13.03 10.90 -10.18
N LEU A 163 11.78 11.31 -9.96
CA LEU A 163 11.33 12.68 -10.25
C LEU A 163 11.98 13.70 -9.31
N ASN A 164 11.94 13.44 -8.00
CA ASN A 164 12.53 14.33 -7.00
C ASN A 164 14.05 14.49 -7.19
N LEU A 165 14.74 13.42 -7.63
CA LEU A 165 16.17 13.49 -7.97
C LEU A 165 16.42 14.55 -9.04
N ALA A 166 15.67 14.51 -10.14
CA ALA A 166 15.80 15.48 -11.23
C ALA A 166 15.50 16.91 -10.74
N ASP A 167 14.43 17.09 -10.01
CA ASP A 167 14.01 18.39 -9.48
C ASP A 167 15.04 18.97 -8.50
N TYR A 168 15.56 18.16 -7.58
CA TYR A 168 16.55 18.59 -6.60
C TYR A 168 17.85 19.04 -7.25
N PHE A 169 18.38 18.28 -8.20
CA PHE A 169 19.62 18.63 -8.91
C PHE A 169 19.43 19.86 -9.77
N HIS A 170 18.31 19.98 -10.48
CA HIS A 170 17.99 21.18 -11.25
C HIS A 170 17.87 22.43 -10.38
N ALA A 171 17.14 22.34 -9.26
CA ALA A 171 16.94 23.47 -8.34
C ALA A 171 18.25 23.98 -7.73
N ASN A 172 19.24 23.10 -7.54
CA ASN A 172 20.54 23.44 -6.98
C ASN A 172 21.62 23.68 -8.06
N SER A 173 21.23 23.77 -9.34
CA SER A 173 22.14 23.97 -10.48
C SER A 173 23.26 22.91 -10.57
N MET A 174 22.93 21.69 -10.13
CA MET A 174 23.82 20.52 -10.20
C MET A 174 23.47 19.64 -11.39
N THR A 175 24.42 18.82 -11.78
CA THR A 175 24.28 17.80 -12.82
C THR A 175 24.57 16.41 -12.24
N TYR A 176 24.05 15.37 -12.87
CA TYR A 176 24.32 13.99 -12.48
C TYR A 176 24.23 13.06 -13.68
N ARG A 177 24.73 11.85 -13.53
CA ARG A 177 24.57 10.76 -14.50
C ARG A 177 23.64 9.71 -13.91
N GLU A 178 22.41 9.62 -14.45
CA GLU A 178 21.41 8.66 -14.01
C GLU A 178 21.69 7.25 -14.51
N PHE A 179 21.53 6.28 -13.60
CA PHE A 179 21.41 4.86 -13.88
C PHE A 179 20.08 4.37 -13.34
N ALA A 180 19.08 4.27 -14.22
CA ALA A 180 17.72 3.91 -13.85
C ALA A 180 17.44 2.42 -14.10
N PHE A 181 16.93 1.72 -13.06
CA PHE A 181 16.67 0.28 -13.05
C PHE A 181 15.19 -0.01 -12.87
N ASP A 182 14.72 -1.14 -13.41
CA ASP A 182 13.32 -1.54 -13.31
C ASP A 182 12.96 -2.05 -11.91
N THR A 183 13.93 -2.64 -11.19
CA THR A 183 13.73 -3.13 -9.82
C THR A 183 14.66 -2.45 -8.82
N LEU A 184 14.23 -2.38 -7.55
CA LEU A 184 15.05 -1.89 -6.44
C LEU A 184 16.31 -2.76 -6.28
N GLY A 185 16.13 -4.09 -6.34
CA GLY A 185 17.23 -5.03 -6.21
C GLY A 185 18.31 -4.90 -7.28
N ASP A 186 17.96 -4.52 -8.52
CA ASP A 186 18.97 -4.30 -9.57
C ASP A 186 19.70 -2.96 -9.36
N ALA A 187 18.99 -1.93 -8.86
CA ALA A 187 19.60 -0.64 -8.54
C ALA A 187 20.63 -0.79 -7.39
N ILE A 188 20.29 -1.53 -6.34
CA ILE A 188 21.21 -1.75 -5.20
C ILE A 188 22.42 -2.61 -5.60
N LYS A 189 22.20 -3.66 -6.42
CA LYS A 189 23.31 -4.48 -6.95
C LYS A 189 24.27 -3.67 -7.83
N ALA A 190 23.73 -2.77 -8.66
CA ALA A 190 24.54 -1.90 -9.50
C ALA A 190 25.38 -0.92 -8.66
N PHE A 191 24.80 -0.37 -7.60
CA PHE A 191 25.51 0.47 -6.62
C PHE A 191 26.60 -0.32 -5.89
N GLU A 192 26.29 -1.49 -5.38
CA GLU A 192 27.25 -2.37 -4.69
C GLU A 192 28.39 -2.82 -5.61
N GLY A 193 28.08 -3.06 -6.89
CA GLY A 193 29.04 -3.39 -7.93
C GLY A 193 29.87 -2.19 -8.42
N GLY A 194 29.60 -0.97 -7.91
CA GLY A 194 30.36 0.24 -8.26
C GLY A 194 30.02 0.83 -9.64
N GLN A 195 28.87 0.48 -10.23
CA GLN A 195 28.40 1.06 -11.49
C GLN A 195 27.95 2.53 -11.28
N CYS A 196 27.47 2.86 -10.07
CA CYS A 196 27.17 4.22 -9.62
C CYS A 196 27.81 4.47 -8.25
N ASP A 197 28.07 5.75 -7.97
CA ASP A 197 28.70 6.20 -6.71
C ASP A 197 27.67 6.45 -5.61
N VAL A 198 26.42 6.68 -6.02
CA VAL A 198 25.30 7.04 -5.15
C VAL A 198 24.10 6.15 -5.48
N PHE A 199 23.37 5.75 -4.44
CA PHE A 199 22.04 5.14 -4.55
C PHE A 199 21.03 6.04 -3.84
N THR A 200 19.89 6.32 -4.49
CA THR A 200 18.83 7.14 -3.90
C THR A 200 17.51 6.37 -3.82
N ALA A 201 16.86 6.47 -2.67
CA ALA A 201 15.58 5.89 -2.34
C ALA A 201 14.97 6.63 -1.14
N ASP A 202 13.78 6.20 -0.69
CA ASP A 202 13.23 6.60 0.59
C ASP A 202 14.21 6.25 1.72
N GLN A 203 14.30 7.07 2.75
CA GLN A 203 15.22 6.87 3.89
C GLN A 203 15.06 5.48 4.51
N SER A 204 13.82 5.05 4.75
CA SER A 204 13.54 3.72 5.29
C SER A 204 14.11 2.60 4.40
N ALA A 205 13.97 2.74 3.08
CA ALA A 205 14.53 1.79 2.12
C ALA A 205 16.08 1.82 2.13
N LEU A 206 16.70 3.00 2.23
CA LEU A 206 18.17 3.10 2.32
C LEU A 206 18.71 2.37 3.55
N TYR A 207 18.07 2.55 4.72
CA TYR A 207 18.48 1.86 5.95
C TYR A 207 18.24 0.36 5.85
N ALA A 208 17.10 -0.07 5.30
CA ALA A 208 16.78 -1.48 5.12
C ALA A 208 17.77 -2.18 4.17
N GLU A 209 18.00 -1.62 2.99
CA GLU A 209 18.89 -2.18 1.98
C GLU A 209 20.35 -2.19 2.43
N ARG A 210 20.79 -1.18 3.20
CA ARG A 210 22.14 -1.16 3.77
C ARG A 210 22.45 -2.42 4.60
N THR A 211 21.46 -2.94 5.34
CA THR A 211 21.66 -4.13 6.16
C THR A 211 21.95 -5.39 5.34
N GLY A 212 21.47 -5.45 4.11
CA GLY A 212 21.66 -6.56 3.17
C GLY A 212 22.94 -6.51 2.33
N LEU A 213 23.68 -5.39 2.37
CA LEU A 213 24.92 -5.24 1.59
C LEU A 213 26.02 -6.17 2.13
N ALA A 214 26.92 -6.62 1.26
CA ALA A 214 28.09 -7.40 1.65
C ALA A 214 29.01 -6.63 2.62
N LYS A 215 29.02 -5.30 2.55
CA LYS A 215 29.81 -4.41 3.42
C LYS A 215 28.97 -3.23 3.91
N PRO A 216 28.04 -3.43 4.86
CA PRO A 216 27.15 -2.37 5.34
C PRO A 216 27.89 -1.15 5.93
N ALA A 217 29.01 -1.38 6.63
CA ALA A 217 29.86 -0.31 7.17
C ALA A 217 30.68 0.43 6.09
N GLY A 218 30.68 -0.07 4.86
CA GLY A 218 31.38 0.52 3.73
C GLY A 218 30.56 1.53 2.95
N VAL A 219 29.40 1.96 3.44
CA VAL A 219 28.56 2.97 2.82
C VAL A 219 28.02 3.95 3.87
N GLU A 220 27.72 5.16 3.46
CA GLU A 220 27.16 6.19 4.33
C GLU A 220 25.81 6.65 3.80
N ILE A 221 24.83 6.86 4.67
CA ILE A 221 23.56 7.50 4.34
C ILE A 221 23.68 8.96 4.77
N LEU A 222 23.55 9.87 3.80
CA LEU A 222 23.66 11.30 4.05
C LEU A 222 22.47 11.78 4.92
N PRO A 223 22.70 12.82 5.74
CA PRO A 223 21.64 13.35 6.62
C PRO A 223 20.54 14.12 5.87
N ASP A 224 20.80 14.46 4.61
CA ASP A 224 19.85 15.26 3.82
C ASP A 224 18.61 14.46 3.47
N VAL A 225 17.43 15.09 3.65
CA VAL A 225 16.13 14.56 3.24
C VAL A 225 15.52 15.55 2.25
N ILE A 226 15.43 15.15 0.99
CA ILE A 226 15.10 16.07 -0.11
C ILE A 226 13.62 16.09 -0.49
N SER A 227 12.80 15.22 0.09
CA SER A 227 11.35 15.19 -0.17
C SER A 227 10.54 14.83 1.08
N LYS A 228 9.21 14.84 0.93
CA LYS A 228 8.24 14.29 1.88
C LYS A 228 7.47 13.18 1.19
N GLU A 229 7.55 11.97 1.74
CA GLU A 229 6.97 10.77 1.17
C GLU A 229 5.92 10.18 2.13
N PRO A 230 4.65 10.67 2.09
CA PRO A 230 3.56 10.06 2.84
C PRO A 230 3.15 8.76 2.17
N LEU A 231 3.53 7.61 2.75
CA LEU A 231 3.28 6.28 2.20
C LEU A 231 1.95 5.74 2.69
N GLY A 232 1.21 5.05 1.82
CA GLY A 232 -0.05 4.46 2.23
C GLY A 232 -0.65 3.46 1.25
N PRO A 233 -1.69 2.72 1.71
CA PRO A 233 -2.42 1.79 0.88
C PRO A 233 -3.32 2.51 -0.13
N VAL A 234 -3.46 1.91 -1.30
CA VAL A 234 -4.20 2.46 -2.44
C VAL A 234 -5.29 1.49 -2.88
N VAL A 235 -6.43 2.03 -3.24
CA VAL A 235 -7.59 1.30 -3.80
C VAL A 235 -8.09 1.98 -5.08
N ARG A 236 -8.97 1.33 -5.83
CA ARG A 236 -9.70 1.97 -6.93
C ARG A 236 -10.69 2.99 -6.38
N SER A 237 -10.95 4.07 -7.14
CA SER A 237 -11.84 5.16 -6.74
C SER A 237 -13.33 4.88 -7.01
N ASP A 238 -13.65 3.81 -7.68
CA ASP A 238 -15.01 3.42 -8.08
C ASP A 238 -15.82 2.74 -6.95
N ASP A 239 -15.17 2.33 -5.85
CA ASP A 239 -15.79 1.66 -4.71
C ASP A 239 -15.49 2.37 -3.37
N VAL A 240 -16.33 3.33 -3.02
CA VAL A 240 -16.20 4.09 -1.75
C VAL A 240 -16.43 3.21 -0.52
N ALA A 241 -17.23 2.14 -0.63
CA ALA A 241 -17.43 1.20 0.48
C ALA A 241 -16.15 0.43 0.76
N TRP A 242 -15.46 -0.04 -0.28
CA TRP A 242 -14.15 -0.69 -0.16
C TRP A 242 -13.08 0.26 0.37
N PHE A 243 -13.01 1.47 -0.16
CA PHE A 243 -12.14 2.53 0.35
C PHE A 243 -12.33 2.74 1.86
N ASN A 244 -13.58 2.79 2.35
CA ASN A 244 -13.85 2.97 3.76
C ASN A 244 -13.37 1.77 4.60
N ILE A 245 -13.50 0.53 4.12
CA ILE A 245 -13.00 -0.66 4.82
C ILE A 245 -11.48 -0.56 4.97
N VAL A 246 -10.77 -0.28 3.89
CA VAL A 246 -9.29 -0.16 3.90
C VAL A 246 -8.87 0.97 4.84
N LYS A 247 -9.46 2.16 4.70
CA LYS A 247 -9.18 3.33 5.54
C LYS A 247 -9.42 3.07 7.02
N TRP A 248 -10.60 2.56 7.37
CA TRP A 248 -10.96 2.36 8.77
C TRP A 248 -10.18 1.22 9.42
N THR A 249 -9.69 0.24 8.65
CA THR A 249 -8.75 -0.76 9.18
C THR A 249 -7.46 -0.09 9.65
N GLY A 250 -6.89 0.83 8.87
CA GLY A 250 -5.71 1.60 9.30
C GLY A 250 -5.99 2.43 10.56
N PHE A 251 -7.10 3.16 10.59
CA PHE A 251 -7.48 3.93 11.77
C PHE A 251 -7.79 3.06 12.99
N ALA A 252 -8.30 1.85 12.81
CA ALA A 252 -8.50 0.92 13.90
C ALA A 252 -7.18 0.49 14.55
N LEU A 253 -6.13 0.25 13.73
CA LEU A 253 -4.80 -0.10 14.25
C LEU A 253 -4.20 1.05 15.08
N VAL A 254 -4.33 2.29 14.62
CA VAL A 254 -3.87 3.49 15.36
C VAL A 254 -4.72 3.71 16.63
N ASN A 255 -6.05 3.61 16.52
CA ASN A 255 -6.93 3.79 17.66
C ASN A 255 -6.75 2.70 18.74
N ALA A 256 -6.41 1.48 18.33
CA ALA A 256 -6.08 0.41 19.25
C ALA A 256 -4.85 0.75 20.11
N GLU A 257 -3.83 1.37 19.52
CA GLU A 257 -2.65 1.86 20.23
C GLU A 257 -3.03 2.90 21.28
N GLU A 258 -3.83 3.90 20.93
CA GLU A 258 -4.33 4.93 21.85
C GLU A 258 -5.15 4.33 23.01
N LEU A 259 -5.89 3.25 22.74
CA LEU A 259 -6.69 2.56 23.76
C LEU A 259 -5.88 1.55 24.60
N GLY A 260 -4.60 1.30 24.26
CA GLY A 260 -3.77 0.26 24.86
C GLY A 260 -4.25 -1.16 24.54
N ILE A 261 -4.93 -1.35 23.41
CA ILE A 261 -5.45 -2.64 22.96
C ILE A 261 -4.45 -3.24 21.96
N GLY A 262 -3.61 -4.14 22.41
CA GLY A 262 -2.65 -4.88 21.60
C GLY A 262 -2.88 -6.39 21.65
N THR A 263 -1.99 -7.14 21.04
CA THR A 263 -2.07 -8.62 20.99
C THR A 263 -2.16 -9.25 22.37
N GLY A 264 -1.47 -8.70 23.36
CA GLY A 264 -1.45 -9.19 24.74
C GLY A 264 -2.65 -8.79 25.60
N SER A 265 -3.46 -7.79 25.20
CA SER A 265 -4.56 -7.22 26.00
C SER A 265 -5.96 -7.44 25.41
N ILE A 266 -6.09 -8.23 24.34
CA ILE A 266 -7.39 -8.49 23.67
C ILE A 266 -8.45 -9.04 24.63
N THR A 267 -8.10 -9.99 25.49
CA THR A 267 -9.05 -10.61 26.45
C THR A 267 -9.57 -9.58 27.44
N GLU A 268 -8.70 -8.70 27.95
CA GLU A 268 -9.05 -7.62 28.84
C GLU A 268 -9.96 -6.59 28.14
N ALA A 269 -9.62 -6.22 26.92
CA ALA A 269 -10.40 -5.29 26.10
C ALA A 269 -11.84 -5.80 25.85
N LEU A 270 -12.01 -7.09 25.55
CA LEU A 270 -13.30 -7.74 25.35
C LEU A 270 -14.17 -7.75 26.63
N ALA A 271 -13.55 -7.84 27.81
CA ALA A 271 -14.21 -7.81 29.09
C ALA A 271 -14.40 -6.38 29.65
N SER A 272 -13.88 -5.37 28.97
CA SER A 272 -13.86 -3.99 29.46
C SER A 272 -15.27 -3.39 29.57
N ALA A 273 -15.51 -2.66 30.65
CA ALA A 273 -16.72 -1.84 30.83
C ALA A 273 -16.57 -0.42 30.25
N LYS A 274 -15.37 -0.02 29.80
CA LYS A 274 -15.12 1.30 29.23
C LYS A 274 -15.86 1.48 27.90
N PRO A 275 -16.62 2.56 27.70
CA PRO A 275 -17.45 2.73 26.50
C PRO A 275 -16.65 2.74 25.18
N ASP A 276 -15.45 3.31 25.17
CA ASP A 276 -14.55 3.34 24.04
C ASP A 276 -14.05 1.93 23.64
N ALA A 277 -13.58 1.15 24.62
CA ALA A 277 -13.18 -0.24 24.42
C ALA A 277 -14.37 -1.11 23.94
N ARG A 278 -15.56 -0.91 24.51
CA ARG A 278 -16.78 -1.63 24.09
C ARG A 278 -17.16 -1.31 22.64
N ARG A 279 -17.07 -0.05 22.23
CA ARG A 279 -17.30 0.34 20.83
C ARG A 279 -16.23 -0.23 19.91
N PHE A 280 -14.97 -0.17 20.32
CA PHE A 280 -13.85 -0.73 19.55
C PHE A 280 -13.98 -2.25 19.35
N THR A 281 -14.33 -2.98 20.39
CA THR A 281 -14.47 -4.44 20.34
C THR A 281 -15.76 -4.91 19.65
N GLY A 282 -16.68 -4.00 19.35
CA GLY A 282 -17.99 -4.30 18.75
C GLY A 282 -19.04 -4.81 19.73
N ALA A 283 -18.77 -4.75 21.04
CA ALA A 283 -19.74 -5.05 22.10
C ALA A 283 -20.84 -3.98 22.22
N GLU A 284 -20.59 -2.78 21.66
CA GLU A 284 -21.54 -1.66 21.62
C GLU A 284 -21.51 -1.00 20.23
N GLY A 285 -22.70 -0.68 19.70
CA GLY A 285 -22.86 -0.07 18.37
C GLY A 285 -22.91 -1.08 17.23
N ASP A 286 -23.00 -0.54 15.98
CA ASP A 286 -23.19 -1.30 14.76
C ASP A 286 -22.13 -0.91 13.67
N PHE A 287 -20.96 -0.45 14.09
CA PHE A 287 -19.95 0.13 13.20
C PHE A 287 -19.43 -0.85 12.16
N GLY A 288 -19.27 -2.13 12.51
CA GLY A 288 -18.90 -3.16 11.55
C GLY A 288 -19.96 -3.34 10.46
N LYS A 289 -21.23 -3.38 10.84
CA LYS A 289 -22.35 -3.52 9.91
C LYS A 289 -22.40 -2.37 8.89
N ARG A 290 -22.07 -1.14 9.32
CA ARG A 290 -21.99 0.04 8.43
C ARG A 290 -20.88 -0.08 7.38
N LEU A 291 -19.85 -0.88 7.65
CA LEU A 291 -18.78 -1.24 6.71
C LEU A 291 -19.07 -2.53 5.92
N GLY A 292 -20.23 -3.18 6.15
CA GLY A 292 -20.53 -4.50 5.57
C GLY A 292 -19.74 -5.64 6.20
N LEU A 293 -19.19 -5.43 7.41
CA LEU A 293 -18.38 -6.37 8.18
C LEU A 293 -19.09 -6.81 9.46
N ASP A 294 -18.52 -7.79 10.15
CA ASP A 294 -18.90 -8.13 11.52
C ASP A 294 -18.50 -7.00 12.49
N ASN A 295 -19.25 -6.82 13.58
CA ASN A 295 -18.95 -5.76 14.54
C ASN A 295 -17.60 -5.93 15.26
N SER A 296 -17.05 -7.15 15.31
CA SER A 296 -15.72 -7.44 15.88
C SER A 296 -14.56 -7.22 14.91
N TRP A 297 -14.80 -6.65 13.71
CA TRP A 297 -13.80 -6.47 12.66
C TRP A 297 -12.50 -5.82 13.13
N ALA A 298 -12.58 -4.77 13.97
CA ALA A 298 -11.42 -4.05 14.46
C ALA A 298 -10.57 -4.91 15.42
N VAL A 299 -11.23 -5.60 16.37
CA VAL A 299 -10.53 -6.49 17.29
C VAL A 299 -9.95 -7.71 16.59
N ARG A 300 -10.58 -8.20 15.50
CA ARG A 300 -10.02 -9.27 14.66
C ARG A 300 -8.70 -8.82 14.00
N ALA A 301 -8.68 -7.60 13.43
CA ALA A 301 -7.48 -7.02 12.84
C ALA A 301 -6.34 -6.94 13.87
N VAL A 302 -6.60 -6.33 15.05
CA VAL A 302 -5.58 -6.18 16.10
C VAL A 302 -5.13 -7.52 16.67
N ARG A 303 -6.04 -8.49 16.83
CA ARG A 303 -5.66 -9.85 17.26
C ARG A 303 -4.68 -10.49 16.30
N ALA A 304 -4.83 -10.23 15.01
CA ALA A 304 -4.01 -10.86 13.96
C ALA A 304 -2.62 -10.26 13.84
N VAL A 305 -2.50 -8.93 13.95
CA VAL A 305 -1.25 -8.21 13.63
C VAL A 305 -0.77 -7.25 14.72
N GLY A 306 -1.56 -7.06 15.79
CA GLY A 306 -1.30 -6.05 16.81
C GLY A 306 -1.83 -4.68 16.43
N HIS A 307 -1.62 -3.68 17.29
CA HIS A 307 -1.87 -2.29 16.98
C HIS A 307 -0.72 -1.70 16.14
N TYR A 308 -0.85 -0.44 15.70
CA TYR A 308 0.13 0.21 14.82
C TYR A 308 1.57 0.16 15.38
N GLY A 309 1.78 0.52 16.64
CA GLY A 309 3.11 0.47 17.28
C GLY A 309 3.69 -0.93 17.35
N GLU A 310 2.88 -1.97 17.68
CA GLU A 310 3.36 -3.37 17.67
C GLU A 310 3.78 -3.81 16.25
N MET A 311 3.07 -3.36 15.20
CA MET A 311 3.45 -3.64 13.81
C MET A 311 4.76 -2.92 13.46
N PHE A 312 4.92 -1.68 13.88
CA PHE A 312 6.09 -0.86 13.63
C PHE A 312 7.34 -1.45 14.31
N GLU A 313 7.27 -1.76 15.62
CA GLU A 313 8.39 -2.28 16.41
C GLU A 313 8.89 -3.64 15.92
N ARG A 314 7.99 -4.49 15.37
CA ARG A 314 8.42 -5.79 14.82
C ARG A 314 9.26 -5.67 13.55
N LYS A 315 9.27 -4.51 12.92
CA LYS A 315 9.83 -4.29 11.56
C LYS A 315 10.95 -3.25 11.55
N GLY A 316 11.17 -2.56 12.68
CA GLY A 316 12.25 -1.57 12.86
C GLY A 316 13.64 -2.16 13.06
#